data_35f66a8210e0f61daea6990518e8ea71
#
_entry.id   35f66a8210e0f61daea6990518e8ea71
#
_cell.length_a   1.000
_cell.length_b   1.000
_cell.length_c   1.000
_cell.angle_alpha   90.00
_cell.angle_beta   90.00
_cell.angle_gamma   90.00
#
_symmetry.space_group_name_H-M   'P 1'
#
loop_
_entity.id
_entity.type
_entity.pdbx_description
1 polymer ?
#
loop_
_entity_poly.entity_id
_entity_poly.type
_entity_poly.pdbx_seq_one_letter_code
_entity_poly.pdbx_strand_id
1 'polypeptide(L)'
;LKFGFYDSGIGGLITLREIVEKVGCFDALYLADTANFPYGDKEKEELFEIGRRGISYLFERGVDVVVVACNTLSTTVGENLKKEFERPVILITDFLEGFQVPKNSLIIGTKRTVESGFYQRNLGVSALATPKLAQFVEMGIWEGEEVEEYLKEILPEGFDF
;
A
#
# COMPACT_ATOMS: atom_id res chain seq x y z
N LEU A 1 5.79 7.87 -21.94
CA LEU A 1 6.08 7.31 -20.63
C LEU A 1 5.21 6.08 -20.37
N LYS A 2 5.84 4.97 -20.02
CA LYS A 2 5.16 3.76 -19.56
C LYS A 2 5.29 3.63 -18.08
N PHE A 3 4.18 3.50 -17.37
CA PHE A 3 4.14 3.38 -15.92
C PHE A 3 4.05 1.92 -15.49
N GLY A 4 4.77 1.55 -14.45
CA GLY A 4 4.60 0.29 -13.74
C GLY A 4 3.89 0.53 -12.42
N PHE A 5 2.85 -0.25 -12.13
CA PHE A 5 2.20 -0.28 -10.82
C PHE A 5 2.55 -1.58 -10.12
N TYR A 6 3.00 -1.48 -8.90
CA TYR A 6 3.41 -2.63 -8.12
C TYR A 6 2.64 -2.72 -6.80
N ASP A 7 1.99 -3.83 -6.58
CA ASP A 7 1.28 -4.14 -5.34
C ASP A 7 1.45 -5.61 -4.94
N SER A 8 1.20 -5.93 -3.69
CA SER A 8 1.19 -7.30 -3.17
C SER A 8 0.04 -8.15 -3.73
N GLY A 9 -1.00 -7.50 -4.24
CA GLY A 9 -2.20 -8.14 -4.74
C GLY A 9 -3.00 -7.25 -5.67
N ILE A 10 -4.33 -7.27 -5.55
CA ILE A 10 -5.25 -6.52 -6.41
C ILE A 10 -5.65 -5.15 -5.83
N GLY A 11 -5.34 -4.88 -4.56
CA GLY A 11 -5.74 -3.63 -3.89
C GLY A 11 -5.26 -2.36 -4.57
N GLY A 12 -4.04 -2.38 -5.12
CA GLY A 12 -3.46 -1.27 -5.86
C GLY A 12 -4.17 -0.90 -7.18
N LEU A 13 -5.08 -1.76 -7.68
CA LEU A 13 -5.91 -1.43 -8.84
C LEU A 13 -6.85 -0.24 -8.56
N ILE A 14 -7.23 -0.02 -7.30
CA ILE A 14 -8.01 1.15 -6.89
C ILE A 14 -7.21 2.41 -7.19
N THR A 15 -5.94 2.45 -6.81
CA THR A 15 -5.04 3.57 -7.09
C THR A 15 -4.90 3.81 -8.59
N LEU A 16 -4.69 2.76 -9.37
CA LEU A 16 -4.59 2.87 -10.83
C LEU A 16 -5.89 3.41 -11.44
N ARG A 17 -7.04 2.92 -11.01
CA ARG A 17 -8.36 3.39 -11.47
C ARG A 17 -8.55 4.89 -11.20
N GLU A 18 -8.30 5.34 -9.97
CA GLU A 18 -8.41 6.75 -9.60
C GLU A 18 -7.52 7.66 -10.45
N ILE A 19 -6.32 7.20 -10.78
CA ILE A 19 -5.41 7.95 -11.65
C ILE A 19 -5.99 8.02 -13.08
N VAL A 20 -6.42 6.89 -13.64
CA VAL A 20 -7.01 6.85 -15.00
C VAL A 20 -8.25 7.74 -15.08
N GLU A 21 -9.12 7.74 -14.08
CA GLU A 21 -10.31 8.59 -14.03
C GLU A 21 -9.97 10.10 -14.03
N LYS A 22 -8.84 10.47 -13.42
CA LYS A 22 -8.43 11.89 -13.31
C LYS A 22 -7.59 12.39 -14.47
N VAL A 23 -6.70 11.58 -15.01
CA VAL A 23 -5.74 12.03 -16.05
C VAL A 23 -6.00 11.42 -17.42
N GLY A 24 -6.94 10.48 -17.55
CA GLY A 24 -7.21 9.74 -18.78
C GLY A 24 -6.31 8.51 -18.95
N CYS A 25 -6.46 7.84 -20.09
CA CYS A 25 -5.72 6.62 -20.39
C CYS A 25 -4.24 6.90 -20.69
N PHE A 26 -3.38 6.02 -20.19
CA PHE A 26 -1.93 6.02 -20.41
C PHE A 26 -1.41 4.58 -20.49
N ASP A 27 -0.17 4.40 -20.95
CA ASP A 27 0.47 3.09 -21.03
C ASP A 27 0.93 2.64 -19.63
N ALA A 28 0.36 1.54 -19.15
CA ALA A 28 0.64 1.02 -17.81
C ALA A 28 0.81 -0.51 -17.81
N LEU A 29 1.70 -0.99 -16.95
CA LEU A 29 1.87 -2.39 -16.60
C LEU A 29 1.62 -2.56 -15.10
N TYR A 30 0.66 -3.39 -14.72
CA TYR A 30 0.37 -3.71 -13.32
C TYR A 30 0.99 -5.05 -12.93
N LEU A 31 1.74 -5.06 -11.85
CA LEU A 31 2.31 -6.27 -11.22
C LEU A 31 1.62 -6.50 -9.87
N ALA A 32 0.79 -7.53 -9.79
CA ALA A 32 0.26 -8.07 -8.54
C ALA A 32 1.15 -9.24 -8.08
N ASP A 33 1.87 -9.08 -6.99
CA ASP A 33 2.73 -10.13 -6.44
C ASP A 33 1.96 -11.07 -5.51
N THR A 34 0.94 -11.70 -6.05
CA THR A 34 0.06 -12.62 -5.31
C THR A 34 0.78 -13.87 -4.78
N ALA A 35 1.92 -14.23 -5.39
CA ALA A 35 2.72 -15.37 -4.95
C ALA A 35 3.37 -15.16 -3.57
N ASN A 36 3.65 -13.91 -3.21
CA ASN A 36 4.25 -13.54 -1.93
C ASN A 36 3.25 -12.89 -0.95
N PHE A 37 1.97 -12.79 -1.32
CA PHE A 37 0.91 -12.31 -0.42
C PHE A 37 0.73 -13.25 0.80
N PRO A 38 0.43 -12.75 2.01
CA PRO A 38 0.31 -11.34 2.41
C PRO A 38 1.66 -10.71 2.82
N TYR A 39 1.85 -9.42 2.53
CA TYR A 39 3.05 -8.69 2.93
C TYR A 39 3.04 -8.26 4.40
N GLY A 40 1.86 -8.20 5.01
CA GLY A 40 1.66 -7.71 6.37
C GLY A 40 2.38 -8.49 7.46
N ASP A 41 2.72 -9.77 7.19
CA ASP A 41 3.36 -10.68 8.15
C ASP A 41 4.86 -10.90 7.88
N LYS A 42 5.39 -10.28 6.79
CA LYS A 42 6.78 -10.47 6.37
C LYS A 42 7.76 -9.56 7.10
N GLU A 43 8.98 -10.04 7.27
CA GLU A 43 10.05 -9.23 7.85
C GLU A 43 10.56 -8.15 6.86
N LYS A 44 11.15 -7.10 7.42
CA LYS A 44 11.59 -5.92 6.65
C LYS A 44 12.59 -6.29 5.56
N GLU A 45 13.54 -7.15 5.87
CA GLU A 45 14.58 -7.61 4.95
C GLU A 45 13.98 -8.42 3.80
N GLU A 46 13.01 -9.29 4.10
CA GLU A 46 12.27 -10.06 3.09
C GLU A 46 11.47 -9.14 2.18
N LEU A 47 10.76 -8.16 2.75
CA LEU A 47 10.00 -7.16 1.98
C LEU A 47 10.89 -6.33 1.06
N PHE A 48 12.09 -5.97 1.50
CA PHE A 48 13.03 -5.24 0.67
C PHE A 48 13.43 -6.07 -0.56
N GLU A 49 13.81 -7.34 -0.37
CA GLU A 49 14.20 -8.22 -1.47
C GLU A 49 13.05 -8.53 -2.44
N ILE A 50 11.83 -8.72 -1.92
CA ILE A 50 10.63 -8.89 -2.74
C ILE A 50 10.37 -7.61 -3.56
N GLY A 51 10.37 -6.45 -2.91
CA GLY A 51 10.15 -5.15 -3.56
C GLY A 51 11.19 -4.86 -4.63
N ARG A 52 12.48 -5.10 -4.33
CA ARG A 52 13.58 -4.93 -5.28
C ARG A 52 13.38 -5.79 -6.53
N ARG A 53 13.03 -7.07 -6.38
CA ARG A 53 12.77 -7.97 -7.50
C ARG A 53 11.58 -7.54 -8.34
N GLY A 54 10.46 -7.14 -7.69
CA GLY A 54 9.26 -6.69 -8.39
C GLY A 54 9.49 -5.41 -9.20
N ILE A 55 10.20 -4.43 -8.62
CA ILE A 55 10.54 -3.17 -9.30
C ILE A 55 11.52 -3.44 -10.45
N SER A 56 12.54 -4.27 -10.26
CA SER A 56 13.48 -4.68 -11.32
C SER A 56 12.74 -5.32 -12.49
N TYR A 57 11.83 -6.26 -12.20
CA TYR A 57 11.00 -6.91 -13.21
C TYR A 57 10.20 -5.93 -14.06
N LEU A 58 9.59 -4.90 -13.46
CA LEU A 58 8.87 -3.86 -14.19
C LEU A 58 9.82 -3.05 -15.08
N PHE A 59 10.97 -2.67 -14.55
CA PHE A 59 11.97 -1.93 -15.30
C PHE A 59 12.54 -2.72 -16.49
N GLU A 60 12.76 -4.02 -16.35
CA GLU A 60 13.18 -4.93 -17.43
C GLU A 60 12.16 -5.03 -18.56
N ARG A 61 10.87 -4.73 -18.28
CA ARG A 61 9.77 -4.69 -19.25
C ARG A 61 9.54 -3.33 -19.89
N GLY A 62 10.52 -2.44 -19.77
CA GLY A 62 10.51 -1.14 -20.40
C GLY A 62 9.59 -0.12 -19.74
N VAL A 63 9.32 -0.29 -18.44
CA VAL A 63 8.65 0.73 -17.64
C VAL A 63 9.62 1.86 -17.35
N ASP A 64 9.18 3.11 -17.49
CA ASP A 64 9.99 4.30 -17.24
C ASP A 64 9.94 4.74 -15.76
N VAL A 65 8.78 4.60 -15.14
CA VAL A 65 8.48 5.01 -13.76
C VAL A 65 7.70 3.90 -13.06
N VAL A 66 8.09 3.54 -11.82
CA VAL A 66 7.33 2.59 -11.01
C VAL A 66 6.58 3.31 -9.90
N VAL A 67 5.28 3.04 -9.79
CA VAL A 67 4.43 3.44 -8.65
C VAL A 67 4.25 2.23 -7.74
N VAL A 68 4.76 2.30 -6.52
CA VAL A 68 4.53 1.30 -5.48
C VAL A 68 3.20 1.63 -4.81
N ALA A 69 2.14 0.96 -5.27
CA ALA A 69 0.78 1.12 -4.74
C ALA A 69 0.57 0.34 -3.43
N CYS A 70 1.47 -0.61 -3.13
CA CYS A 70 1.44 -1.37 -1.88
C CYS A 70 1.80 -0.50 -0.68
N ASN A 71 0.81 -0.28 0.19
CA ASN A 71 0.99 0.52 1.40
C ASN A 71 2.01 -0.10 2.37
N THR A 72 1.94 -1.41 2.60
CA THR A 72 2.88 -2.14 3.46
C THR A 72 4.33 -1.96 2.99
N LEU A 73 4.57 -2.11 1.69
CA LEU A 73 5.90 -1.97 1.12
C LEU A 73 6.40 -0.52 1.23
N SER A 74 5.55 0.44 0.86
CA SER A 74 5.87 1.87 0.91
C SER A 74 6.24 2.35 2.31
N THR A 75 5.47 1.96 3.33
CA THR A 75 5.70 2.38 4.72
C THR A 75 6.88 1.69 5.39
N THR A 76 7.23 0.48 4.95
CA THR A 76 8.25 -0.36 5.62
C THR A 76 9.63 -0.20 5.01
N VAL A 77 9.74 -0.26 3.68
CA VAL A 77 11.02 -0.29 2.95
C VAL A 77 11.06 0.69 1.76
N GLY A 78 10.01 1.46 1.54
CA GLY A 78 9.86 2.31 0.36
C GLY A 78 11.04 3.23 0.12
N GLU A 79 11.52 3.95 1.13
CA GLU A 79 12.66 4.86 1.03
C GLU A 79 13.97 4.14 0.70
N ASN A 80 14.14 2.90 1.15
CA ASN A 80 15.29 2.08 0.79
C ASN A 80 15.20 1.64 -0.68
N LEU A 81 14.00 1.27 -1.14
CA LEU A 81 13.74 0.90 -2.53
C LEU A 81 13.97 2.07 -3.50
N LYS A 82 13.55 3.29 -3.14
CA LYS A 82 13.85 4.49 -3.95
C LYS A 82 15.35 4.69 -4.19
N LYS A 83 16.16 4.44 -3.18
CA LYS A 83 17.62 4.61 -3.24
C LYS A 83 18.33 3.53 -4.05
N GLU A 84 17.69 2.37 -4.24
CA GLU A 84 18.24 1.23 -4.96
C GLU A 84 18.22 1.44 -6.48
N PHE A 85 17.31 2.30 -6.99
CA PHE A 85 17.11 2.48 -8.42
C PHE A 85 17.43 3.90 -8.87
N GLU A 86 18.11 4.04 -10.02
CA GLU A 86 18.34 5.34 -10.68
C GLU A 86 17.06 5.88 -11.35
N ARG A 87 16.19 4.97 -11.80
CA ARG A 87 14.90 5.31 -12.40
C ARG A 87 13.88 5.66 -11.32
N PRO A 88 12.89 6.55 -11.62
CA PRO A 88 11.93 7.02 -10.64
C PRO A 88 11.09 5.89 -10.04
N VAL A 89 11.07 5.82 -8.71
CA VAL A 89 10.16 5.00 -7.91
C VAL A 89 9.33 5.95 -7.04
N ILE A 90 8.02 5.93 -7.23
CA ILE A 90 7.04 6.75 -6.52
C ILE A 90 6.33 5.84 -5.53
N LEU A 91 6.24 6.26 -4.28
CA LEU A 91 5.52 5.52 -3.24
C LEU A 91 4.10 6.09 -3.07
N ILE A 92 3.14 5.24 -2.74
CA ILE A 92 1.79 5.71 -2.39
C ILE A 92 1.81 6.69 -1.20
N THR A 93 2.85 6.63 -0.38
CA THR A 93 3.06 7.50 0.78
C THR A 93 3.71 8.84 0.47
N ASP A 94 4.20 9.09 -0.74
CA ASP A 94 4.86 10.37 -1.10
C ASP A 94 3.91 11.57 -1.08
N PHE A 95 2.60 11.33 -1.16
CA PHE A 95 1.57 12.37 -1.18
C PHE A 95 1.17 12.88 0.22
N LEU A 96 1.76 12.34 1.28
CA LEU A 96 1.39 12.70 2.64
C LEU A 96 2.04 14.00 3.14
N GLU A 97 3.01 14.53 2.42
CA GLU A 97 3.64 15.80 2.77
C GLU A 97 2.61 16.93 2.73
N GLY A 98 2.40 17.59 3.87
CA GLY A 98 1.38 18.63 4.03
C GLY A 98 -0.06 18.14 4.23
N PHE A 99 -0.30 16.82 4.25
CA PHE A 99 -1.62 16.29 4.55
C PHE A 99 -1.97 16.44 6.03
N GLN A 100 -3.13 17.01 6.29
CA GLN A 100 -3.64 17.22 7.65
C GLN A 100 -4.78 16.23 7.93
N VAL A 101 -4.70 15.56 9.05
CA VAL A 101 -5.76 14.66 9.55
C VAL A 101 -6.40 15.25 10.81
N PRO A 102 -7.68 14.98 11.09
CA PRO A 102 -8.31 15.34 12.35
C PRO A 102 -7.54 14.76 13.55
N LYS A 103 -7.56 15.47 14.70
CA LYS A 103 -6.75 15.09 15.88
C LYS A 103 -7.02 13.70 16.43
N ASN A 104 -8.23 13.17 16.25
CA ASN A 104 -8.63 11.86 16.76
C ASN A 104 -8.69 10.80 15.65
N SER A 105 -7.88 10.95 14.60
CA SER A 105 -7.83 9.96 13.52
C SER A 105 -7.14 8.67 13.95
N LEU A 106 -7.64 7.57 13.45
CA LEU A 106 -7.06 6.24 13.58
C LEU A 106 -6.71 5.71 12.19
N ILE A 107 -5.48 5.31 12.00
CA ILE A 107 -5.07 4.59 10.79
C ILE A 107 -5.27 3.09 11.03
N ILE A 108 -5.94 2.44 10.10
CA ILE A 108 -6.05 0.98 10.06
C ILE A 108 -5.20 0.43 8.92
N GLY A 109 -4.58 -0.71 9.13
CA GLY A 109 -3.70 -1.30 8.12
C GLY A 109 -3.14 -2.66 8.53
N THR A 110 -2.23 -3.19 7.72
CA THR A 110 -1.56 -4.46 8.05
C THR A 110 -0.69 -4.32 9.31
N LYS A 111 -0.39 -5.44 9.95
CA LYS A 111 0.51 -5.48 11.11
C LYS A 111 1.83 -4.76 10.80
N ARG A 112 2.47 -5.08 9.69
CA ARG A 112 3.76 -4.48 9.30
C ARG A 112 3.66 -2.97 9.03
N THR A 113 2.57 -2.48 8.43
CA THR A 113 2.31 -1.05 8.27
C THR A 113 2.27 -0.34 9.62
N VAL A 114 1.55 -0.89 10.60
CA VAL A 114 1.44 -0.32 11.95
C VAL A 114 2.78 -0.36 12.68
N GLU A 115 3.48 -1.49 12.65
CA GLU A 115 4.80 -1.66 13.28
C GLU A 115 5.88 -0.78 12.67
N SER A 116 5.75 -0.41 11.37
CA SER A 116 6.66 0.55 10.74
C SER A 116 6.67 1.91 11.44
N GLY A 117 5.59 2.27 12.12
CA GLY A 117 5.41 3.57 12.77
C GLY A 117 5.36 4.75 11.80
N PHE A 118 5.21 4.49 10.50
CA PHE A 118 5.28 5.52 9.46
C PHE A 118 4.21 6.60 9.67
N TYR A 119 2.94 6.22 9.76
CA TYR A 119 1.83 7.15 9.93
C TYR A 119 1.85 7.86 11.28
N GLN A 120 2.21 7.16 12.35
CA GLN A 120 2.34 7.73 13.68
C GLN A 120 3.35 8.88 13.70
N ARG A 121 4.52 8.69 13.06
CA ARG A 121 5.57 9.72 12.98
C ARG A 121 5.23 10.87 12.06
N ASN A 122 4.58 10.61 10.92
CA ASN A 122 4.36 11.63 9.89
C ASN A 122 3.05 12.41 10.07
N LEU A 123 2.02 11.78 10.65
CA LEU A 123 0.69 12.39 10.83
C LEU A 123 0.30 12.61 12.29
N GLY A 124 1.06 12.06 13.25
CA GLY A 124 0.75 12.17 14.67
C GLY A 124 -0.53 11.42 15.10
N VAL A 125 -0.89 10.35 14.40
CA VAL A 125 -2.12 9.56 14.60
C VAL A 125 -1.86 8.24 15.30
N SER A 126 -2.90 7.67 15.90
CA SER A 126 -2.90 6.28 16.34
C SER A 126 -3.01 5.33 15.15
N ALA A 127 -2.53 4.10 15.32
CA ALA A 127 -2.64 3.08 14.30
C ALA A 127 -3.05 1.73 14.90
N LEU A 128 -3.89 0.99 14.19
CA LEU A 128 -4.42 -0.32 14.58
C LEU A 128 -4.19 -1.34 13.47
N ALA A 129 -3.67 -2.50 13.84
CA ALA A 129 -3.49 -3.59 12.90
C ALA A 129 -4.82 -4.28 12.59
N THR A 130 -5.13 -4.38 11.31
CA THR A 130 -6.36 -5.00 10.78
C THR A 130 -6.01 -6.06 9.74
N PRO A 131 -5.41 -7.20 10.16
CA PRO A 131 -4.80 -8.17 9.24
C PRO A 131 -5.78 -8.78 8.24
N LYS A 132 -7.07 -8.90 8.58
CA LYS A 132 -8.07 -9.50 7.70
C LYS A 132 -8.50 -8.58 6.55
N LEU A 133 -8.41 -7.25 6.68
CA LEU A 133 -8.90 -6.34 5.62
C LEU A 133 -8.19 -6.53 4.29
N ALA A 134 -6.87 -6.71 4.31
CA ALA A 134 -6.12 -7.00 3.08
C ALA A 134 -6.55 -8.33 2.45
N GLN A 135 -6.86 -9.34 3.26
CA GLN A 135 -7.37 -10.64 2.78
C GLN A 135 -8.77 -10.51 2.17
N PHE A 136 -9.66 -9.75 2.81
CA PHE A 136 -11.00 -9.47 2.26
C PHE A 136 -10.91 -8.83 0.88
N VAL A 137 -10.03 -7.84 0.71
CA VAL A 137 -9.79 -7.20 -0.59
C VAL A 137 -9.37 -8.22 -1.66
N GLU A 138 -8.44 -9.12 -1.35
CA GLU A 138 -8.00 -10.17 -2.29
C GLU A 138 -9.10 -11.21 -2.61
N MET A 139 -10.04 -11.41 -1.69
CA MET A 139 -11.22 -12.26 -1.90
C MET A 139 -12.34 -11.54 -2.65
N GLY A 140 -12.20 -10.25 -2.97
CA GLY A 140 -13.23 -9.44 -3.61
C GLY A 140 -14.35 -9.01 -2.64
N ILE A 141 -14.08 -9.02 -1.33
CA ILE A 141 -15.03 -8.61 -0.28
C ILE A 141 -14.66 -7.17 0.12
N TRP A 142 -15.45 -6.20 -0.36
CA TRP A 142 -15.17 -4.76 -0.15
C TRP A 142 -16.13 -4.11 0.85
N GLU A 143 -17.28 -4.71 1.03
CA GLU A 143 -18.41 -4.20 1.82
C GLU A 143 -19.27 -5.38 2.32
N GLY A 144 -20.18 -5.09 3.23
CA GLY A 144 -21.15 -6.04 3.73
C GLY A 144 -20.92 -6.45 5.18
N GLU A 145 -21.81 -7.31 5.68
CA GLU A 145 -21.92 -7.68 7.10
C GLU A 145 -20.58 -8.23 7.67
N GLU A 146 -19.87 -9.05 6.89
CA GLU A 146 -18.61 -9.66 7.33
C GLU A 146 -17.51 -8.61 7.62
N VAL A 147 -17.42 -7.57 6.77
CA VAL A 147 -16.47 -6.45 6.97
C VAL A 147 -16.88 -5.60 8.16
N GLU A 148 -18.17 -5.29 8.25
CA GLU A 148 -18.74 -4.48 9.35
C GLU A 148 -18.57 -5.18 10.71
N GLU A 149 -18.87 -6.48 10.80
CA GLU A 149 -18.70 -7.25 12.02
C GLU A 149 -17.24 -7.28 12.46
N TYR A 150 -16.33 -7.52 11.52
CA TYR A 150 -14.91 -7.50 11.81
C TYR A 150 -14.44 -6.13 12.31
N LEU A 151 -14.87 -5.04 11.69
CA LEU A 151 -14.53 -3.68 12.14
C LEU A 151 -15.13 -3.37 13.51
N LYS A 152 -16.37 -3.74 13.79
CA LYS A 152 -17.01 -3.58 15.10
C LYS A 152 -16.30 -4.33 16.22
N GLU A 153 -15.73 -5.51 15.90
CA GLU A 153 -14.98 -6.31 16.86
C GLU A 153 -13.65 -5.66 17.27
N ILE A 154 -12.97 -5.01 16.32
CA ILE A 154 -11.58 -4.57 16.52
C ILE A 154 -11.41 -3.09 16.77
N LEU A 155 -12.37 -2.24 16.34
CA LEU A 155 -12.26 -0.80 16.56
C LEU A 155 -12.47 -0.44 18.02
N PRO A 156 -11.67 0.48 18.58
CA PRO A 156 -11.89 0.98 19.93
C PRO A 156 -13.22 1.70 20.06
N GLU A 157 -13.77 1.73 21.29
CA GLU A 157 -14.97 2.52 21.59
C GLU A 157 -14.77 4.00 21.21
N GLY A 158 -15.79 4.60 20.58
CA GLY A 158 -15.77 6.01 20.17
C GLY A 158 -15.25 6.27 18.77
N PHE A 159 -14.97 5.22 17.99
CA PHE A 159 -14.78 5.33 16.54
C PHE A 159 -16.03 4.80 15.82
N ASP A 160 -16.62 5.67 14.99
CA ASP A 160 -17.71 5.33 14.06
C ASP A 160 -17.17 5.31 12.63
N PHE A 161 -17.75 4.50 11.76
CA PHE A 161 -17.40 4.37 10.34
C PHE A 161 -18.64 4.40 9.43
#